data_a8e72f1fc284242f03876611ae282bda
#
_entry.id   a8e72f1fc284242f03876611ae282bda
#
_cell.length_a   1.000
_cell.length_b   1.000
_cell.length_c   1.000
_cell.angle_alpha   90.00
_cell.angle_beta   90.00
_cell.angle_gamma   90.00
#
_symmetry.space_group_name_H-M   'P 1'
#
loop_
_entity.id
_entity.type
_entity.pdbx_description
1 polymer ?
#
loop_
_entity_poly.entity_id
_entity_poly.type
_entity_poly.pdbx_seq_one_letter_code
_entity_poly.pdbx_strand_id
1 'polypeptide(L)'
;MPDAALLKPLCEDLALALRAAAHHGLSEGVCNHFSVALPDDSRSFLINPRGLHWSEIGPDDIVLVDEHGTVLLGRHRVEPTAMFIHAAAHRITGHAVVLHTHMPYATALTLTTDRALDTCSSQGAMRFYGRIGIDADYNGLALDWAEGERIARSMQGKDVAFLGNHGIIVCGA
;
A
#
# COMPACT_ATOMS: atom_id res chain seq x y z
N MET A 1 5.27 -23.52 6.26
CA MET A 1 4.24 -22.49 6.57
C MET A 1 4.80 -21.60 7.66
N PRO A 2 4.62 -20.28 7.59
CA PRO A 2 5.04 -19.37 8.64
C PRO A 2 4.41 -19.74 9.99
N ASP A 3 5.11 -19.42 11.08
CA ASP A 3 4.65 -19.69 12.45
C ASP A 3 3.41 -18.84 12.76
N ALA A 4 2.35 -19.46 13.28
CA ALA A 4 1.14 -18.76 13.71
C ALA A 4 1.41 -17.70 14.79
N ALA A 5 2.43 -17.90 15.63
CA ALA A 5 2.84 -16.93 16.64
C ALA A 5 3.43 -15.64 16.00
N LEU A 6 4.02 -15.76 14.82
CA LEU A 6 4.52 -14.62 14.03
C LEU A 6 3.38 -13.89 13.30
N LEU A 7 2.46 -14.66 12.70
CA LEU A 7 1.40 -14.08 11.87
C LEU A 7 0.34 -13.33 12.68
N LYS A 8 -0.02 -13.84 13.84
CA LYS A 8 -1.12 -13.30 14.64
C LYS A 8 -0.95 -11.79 14.96
N PRO A 9 0.16 -11.33 15.56
CA PRO A 9 0.33 -9.90 15.83
C PRO A 9 0.34 -9.04 14.55
N LEU A 10 0.93 -9.51 13.47
CA LEU A 10 0.93 -8.79 12.20
C LEU A 10 -0.47 -8.63 11.61
N CYS A 11 -1.31 -9.67 11.70
CA CYS A 11 -2.72 -9.60 11.28
C CYS A 11 -3.53 -8.64 12.16
N GLU A 12 -3.30 -8.65 13.49
CA GLU A 12 -3.95 -7.75 14.44
C GLU A 12 -3.59 -6.28 14.14
N ASP A 13 -2.32 -5.98 13.94
CA ASP A 13 -1.83 -4.64 13.64
C ASP A 13 -2.33 -4.14 12.27
N LEU A 14 -2.30 -5.00 11.24
CA LEU A 14 -2.78 -4.64 9.91
C LEU A 14 -4.29 -4.36 9.91
N ALA A 15 -5.10 -5.21 10.57
CA ALA A 15 -6.53 -5.00 10.71
C ALA A 15 -6.84 -3.72 11.51
N LEU A 16 -6.06 -3.42 12.56
CA LEU A 16 -6.19 -2.19 13.32
C LEU A 16 -5.87 -0.96 12.46
N ALA A 17 -4.78 -1.00 11.68
CA ALA A 17 -4.39 0.09 10.79
C ALA A 17 -5.46 0.38 9.72
N LEU A 18 -6.05 -0.66 9.11
CA LEU A 18 -7.14 -0.53 8.15
C LEU A 18 -8.37 0.13 8.77
N ARG A 19 -8.80 -0.33 9.95
CA ARG A 19 -9.95 0.26 10.65
C ARG A 19 -9.69 1.70 11.10
N ALA A 20 -8.48 1.99 11.56
CA ALA A 20 -8.09 3.36 11.90
C ALA A 20 -8.12 4.27 10.66
N ALA A 21 -7.60 3.81 9.52
CA ALA A 21 -7.67 4.55 8.27
C ALA A 21 -9.11 4.80 7.82
N ALA A 22 -10.00 3.79 7.92
CA ALA A 22 -11.43 3.98 7.65
C ALA A 22 -12.07 5.00 8.59
N HIS A 23 -11.76 4.93 9.90
CA HIS A 23 -12.27 5.88 10.90
C HIS A 23 -11.87 7.33 10.58
N HIS A 24 -10.67 7.54 10.03
CA HIS A 24 -10.18 8.85 9.64
C HIS A 24 -10.57 9.28 8.21
N GLY A 25 -11.40 8.50 7.51
CA GLY A 25 -11.84 8.82 6.15
C GLY A 25 -10.72 8.74 5.10
N LEU A 26 -9.76 7.86 5.29
CA LEU A 26 -8.60 7.68 4.39
C LEU A 26 -8.81 6.56 3.36
N SER A 27 -9.90 5.80 3.46
CA SER A 27 -10.28 4.75 2.50
C SER A 27 -11.25 5.26 1.45
N GLU A 28 -11.24 4.64 0.27
CA GLU A 28 -12.25 4.85 -0.77
C GLU A 28 -13.08 3.58 -0.95
N GLY A 29 -14.24 3.52 -0.28
CA GLY A 29 -15.13 2.35 -0.31
C GLY A 29 -14.41 1.06 0.07
N VAL A 30 -14.39 0.09 -0.85
CA VAL A 30 -13.70 -1.20 -0.70
C VAL A 30 -12.40 -1.28 -1.52
N CYS A 31 -12.02 -0.17 -2.15
CA CYS A 31 -10.76 -0.03 -2.86
C CYS A 31 -9.62 0.24 -1.88
N ASN A 32 -8.40 0.27 -2.39
CA ASN A 32 -7.17 0.50 -1.63
C ASN A 32 -6.70 -0.72 -0.81
N HIS A 33 -5.41 -0.70 -0.47
CA HIS A 33 -4.78 -1.89 0.12
C HIS A 33 -3.62 -1.50 1.02
N PHE A 34 -3.50 -2.24 2.12
CA PHE A 34 -2.38 -2.20 3.04
C PHE A 34 -1.75 -3.58 3.11
N SER A 35 -0.43 -3.65 3.09
CA SER A 35 0.29 -4.90 3.22
C SER A 35 1.48 -4.81 4.16
N VAL A 36 1.85 -5.97 4.71
CA VAL A 36 3.03 -6.16 5.55
C VAL A 36 3.77 -7.40 5.06
N ALA A 37 5.03 -7.24 4.62
CA ALA A 37 5.89 -8.35 4.25
C ALA A 37 6.23 -9.19 5.49
N LEU A 38 6.44 -10.48 5.29
CA LEU A 38 6.94 -11.33 6.37
C LEU A 38 8.39 -10.96 6.69
N PRO A 39 8.79 -11.01 7.97
CA PRO A 39 10.19 -10.92 8.34
C PRO A 39 11.02 -11.94 7.57
N ASP A 40 12.13 -11.51 7.02
CA ASP A 40 13.07 -12.34 6.26
C ASP A 40 12.54 -12.94 4.93
N ASP A 41 11.31 -12.61 4.53
CA ASP A 41 10.72 -13.03 3.24
C ASP A 41 9.85 -11.93 2.61
N SER A 42 10.47 -11.01 1.88
CA SER A 42 9.78 -9.92 1.17
C SER A 42 8.92 -10.37 -0.02
N ARG A 43 8.94 -11.67 -0.37
CA ARG A 43 8.12 -12.25 -1.44
C ARG A 43 6.78 -12.80 -0.93
N SER A 44 6.63 -12.91 0.39
CA SER A 44 5.36 -13.28 1.02
C SER A 44 4.90 -12.14 1.92
N PHE A 45 3.64 -11.74 1.79
CA PHE A 45 3.10 -10.63 2.57
C PHE A 45 1.63 -10.82 2.94
N LEU A 46 1.27 -10.24 4.07
CA LEU A 46 -0.11 -10.11 4.52
C LEU A 46 -0.75 -8.90 3.83
N ILE A 47 -2.01 -9.03 3.42
CA ILE A 47 -2.76 -7.97 2.74
C ILE A 47 -4.25 -8.05 3.10
N ASN A 48 -4.96 -6.92 3.03
CA ASN A 48 -6.40 -6.93 3.22
C ASN A 48 -7.15 -7.66 2.10
N PRO A 49 -8.30 -8.27 2.42
CA PRO A 49 -9.13 -8.96 1.44
C PRO A 49 -9.79 -7.99 0.46
N ARG A 50 -10.12 -8.49 -0.73
CA ARG A 50 -10.94 -7.79 -1.71
C ARG A 50 -12.40 -7.72 -1.26
N GLY A 51 -13.02 -6.55 -1.41
CA GLY A 51 -14.48 -6.37 -1.33
C GLY A 51 -15.04 -6.26 0.08
N LEU A 52 -14.21 -6.25 1.13
CA LEU A 52 -14.62 -5.89 2.48
C LEU A 52 -14.29 -4.42 2.75
N HIS A 53 -15.24 -3.72 3.38
CA HIS A 53 -14.97 -2.37 3.87
C HIS A 53 -13.98 -2.42 5.02
N TRP A 54 -13.03 -1.50 5.06
CA TRP A 54 -11.95 -1.53 6.05
C TRP A 54 -12.40 -1.51 7.51
N SER A 55 -13.56 -0.89 7.80
CA SER A 55 -14.15 -0.91 9.15
C SER A 55 -14.64 -2.29 9.60
N GLU A 56 -14.82 -3.23 8.66
CA GLU A 56 -15.34 -4.56 8.92
C GLU A 56 -14.23 -5.62 9.02
N ILE A 57 -13.00 -5.27 8.59
CA ILE A 57 -11.88 -6.22 8.54
C ILE A 57 -11.38 -6.53 9.95
N GLY A 58 -11.41 -7.81 10.29
CA GLY A 58 -10.78 -8.37 11.48
C GLY A 58 -9.45 -9.07 11.15
N PRO A 59 -8.67 -9.48 12.16
CA PRO A 59 -7.41 -10.20 11.96
C PRO A 59 -7.56 -11.49 11.15
N ASP A 60 -8.69 -12.20 11.31
CA ASP A 60 -8.98 -13.46 10.62
C ASP A 60 -9.35 -13.29 9.14
N ASP A 61 -9.59 -12.05 8.70
CA ASP A 61 -9.88 -11.73 7.31
C ASP A 61 -8.62 -11.43 6.50
N ILE A 62 -7.51 -11.10 7.16
CA ILE A 62 -6.23 -10.82 6.51
C ILE A 62 -5.73 -12.07 5.77
N VAL A 63 -5.20 -11.87 4.58
CA VAL A 63 -4.77 -12.93 3.67
C VAL A 63 -3.24 -12.91 3.55
N LEU A 64 -2.59 -14.05 3.67
CA LEU A 64 -1.19 -14.22 3.32
C LEU A 64 -1.10 -14.69 1.86
N VAL A 65 -0.29 -13.99 1.07
CA VAL A 65 -0.06 -14.30 -0.35
C VAL A 65 1.43 -14.36 -0.65
N ASP A 66 1.77 -15.07 -1.74
CA ASP A 66 3.09 -14.97 -2.35
C ASP A 66 3.17 -13.81 -3.36
N GLU A 67 4.35 -13.55 -3.90
CA GLU A 67 4.58 -12.51 -4.89
C GLU A 67 3.78 -12.68 -6.19
N HIS A 68 3.24 -13.88 -6.46
CA HIS A 68 2.42 -14.18 -7.63
C HIS A 68 0.92 -14.05 -7.38
N GLY A 69 0.51 -13.72 -6.16
CA GLY A 69 -0.89 -13.62 -5.75
C GLY A 69 -1.54 -14.94 -5.38
N THR A 70 -0.73 -16.00 -5.19
CA THR A 70 -1.24 -17.25 -4.66
C THR A 70 -1.57 -17.08 -3.20
N VAL A 71 -2.80 -17.38 -2.81
CA VAL A 71 -3.21 -17.37 -1.40
C VAL A 71 -2.58 -18.55 -0.69
N LEU A 72 -1.66 -18.26 0.24
CA LEU A 72 -0.97 -19.24 1.08
C LEU A 72 -1.75 -19.53 2.35
N LEU A 73 -2.44 -18.51 2.90
CA LEU A 73 -3.28 -18.64 4.09
C LEU A 73 -4.41 -17.61 4.03
N GLY A 74 -5.60 -18.00 4.51
CA GLY A 74 -6.79 -17.16 4.50
C GLY A 74 -7.90 -17.71 3.61
N ARG A 75 -9.09 -17.10 3.69
CA ARG A 75 -10.30 -17.55 3.00
C ARG A 75 -10.78 -16.60 1.90
N HIS A 76 -10.19 -15.43 1.84
CA HIS A 76 -10.61 -14.37 0.92
C HIS A 76 -9.73 -14.30 -0.32
N ARG A 77 -10.23 -13.61 -1.35
CA ARG A 77 -9.45 -13.24 -2.54
C ARG A 77 -8.78 -11.89 -2.33
N VAL A 78 -7.71 -11.64 -3.06
CA VAL A 78 -6.99 -10.37 -3.09
C VAL A 78 -7.31 -9.63 -4.39
N GLU A 79 -7.23 -8.30 -4.35
CA GLU A 79 -7.39 -7.47 -5.54
C GLU A 79 -6.18 -7.64 -6.48
N PRO A 80 -6.38 -7.96 -7.77
CA PRO A 80 -5.26 -8.17 -8.69
C PRO A 80 -4.32 -6.97 -8.81
N THR A 81 -4.84 -5.74 -8.87
CA THR A 81 -4.02 -4.53 -8.95
C THR A 81 -3.15 -4.33 -7.72
N ALA A 82 -3.68 -4.71 -6.54
CA ALA A 82 -2.92 -4.68 -5.29
C ALA A 82 -1.70 -5.60 -5.36
N MET A 83 -1.86 -6.78 -5.94
CA MET A 83 -0.78 -7.76 -6.03
C MET A 83 0.43 -7.23 -6.78
N PHE A 84 0.23 -6.67 -7.98
CA PHE A 84 1.34 -6.17 -8.79
C PHE A 84 2.05 -4.99 -8.12
N ILE A 85 1.30 -4.06 -7.54
CA ILE A 85 1.86 -2.89 -6.86
C ILE A 85 2.62 -3.30 -5.60
N HIS A 86 1.99 -4.07 -4.70
CA HIS A 86 2.57 -4.41 -3.40
C HIS A 86 3.75 -5.37 -3.51
N ALA A 87 3.65 -6.41 -4.34
CA ALA A 87 4.75 -7.34 -4.57
C ALA A 87 5.98 -6.62 -5.15
N ALA A 88 5.77 -5.72 -6.12
CA ALA A 88 6.86 -4.93 -6.68
C ALA A 88 7.43 -3.93 -5.65
N ALA A 89 6.57 -3.27 -4.86
CA ALA A 89 7.01 -2.34 -3.83
C ALA A 89 7.87 -3.03 -2.76
N HIS A 90 7.41 -4.12 -2.16
CA HIS A 90 8.19 -4.88 -1.18
C HIS A 90 9.55 -5.33 -1.74
N ARG A 91 9.54 -5.89 -2.96
CA ARG A 91 10.75 -6.44 -3.60
C ARG A 91 11.78 -5.37 -4.00
N ILE A 92 11.32 -4.24 -4.56
CA ILE A 92 12.19 -3.21 -5.13
C ILE A 92 12.67 -2.22 -4.07
N THR A 93 11.80 -1.84 -3.13
CA THR A 93 12.13 -0.84 -2.12
C THR A 93 12.70 -1.44 -0.85
N GLY A 94 12.41 -2.72 -0.58
CA GLY A 94 12.79 -3.40 0.67
C GLY A 94 11.97 -2.99 1.89
N HIS A 95 10.94 -2.17 1.72
CA HIS A 95 10.07 -1.78 2.84
C HIS A 95 9.21 -2.94 3.30
N ALA A 96 9.09 -3.11 4.63
CA ALA A 96 8.23 -4.13 5.23
C ALA A 96 6.74 -3.77 5.13
N VAL A 97 6.40 -2.50 5.19
CA VAL A 97 5.01 -2.01 5.16
C VAL A 97 4.76 -1.17 3.91
N VAL A 98 3.65 -1.45 3.22
CA VAL A 98 3.20 -0.70 2.04
C VAL A 98 1.72 -0.36 2.20
N LEU A 99 1.40 0.93 2.24
CA LEU A 99 0.06 1.47 2.47
C LEU A 99 -0.37 2.31 1.26
N HIS A 100 -1.34 1.83 0.51
CA HIS A 100 -1.90 2.55 -0.64
C HIS A 100 -3.31 3.05 -0.35
N THR A 101 -3.53 4.34 -0.54
CA THR A 101 -4.84 4.97 -0.34
C THR A 101 -5.15 6.02 -1.42
N HIS A 102 -6.45 6.23 -1.63
CA HIS A 102 -6.99 7.39 -2.34
C HIS A 102 -7.52 8.42 -1.33
N MET A 103 -6.78 8.70 -0.26
CA MET A 103 -7.19 9.66 0.77
C MET A 103 -7.45 11.05 0.15
N PRO A 104 -8.57 11.75 0.51
CA PRO A 104 -9.11 12.86 -0.27
C PRO A 104 -8.11 13.98 -0.59
N TYR A 105 -7.42 14.48 0.42
CA TYR A 105 -6.53 15.65 0.24
C TYR A 105 -5.27 15.30 -0.55
N ALA A 106 -4.64 14.17 -0.26
CA ALA A 106 -3.43 13.79 -0.98
C ALA A 106 -3.75 13.37 -2.42
N THR A 107 -4.87 12.66 -2.64
CA THR A 107 -5.34 12.33 -3.99
C THR A 107 -5.65 13.60 -4.78
N ALA A 108 -6.28 14.62 -4.17
CA ALA A 108 -6.51 15.90 -4.84
C ALA A 108 -5.21 16.56 -5.32
N LEU A 109 -4.11 16.44 -4.58
CA LEU A 109 -2.81 16.93 -5.02
C LEU A 109 -2.29 16.19 -6.26
N THR A 110 -2.57 14.89 -6.39
CA THR A 110 -2.15 14.12 -7.57
C THR A 110 -2.85 14.54 -8.85
N LEU A 111 -3.97 15.29 -8.75
CA LEU A 111 -4.73 15.84 -9.87
C LEU A 111 -4.25 17.24 -10.31
N THR A 112 -3.31 17.84 -9.55
CA THR A 112 -2.73 19.15 -9.90
C THR A 112 -1.58 19.01 -10.88
N THR A 113 -1.10 20.12 -11.41
CA THR A 113 0.06 20.14 -12.31
C THR A 113 1.33 19.61 -11.66
N ASP A 114 1.55 19.96 -10.38
CA ASP A 114 2.74 19.57 -9.63
C ASP A 114 2.67 18.12 -9.09
N ARG A 115 1.47 17.57 -9.06
CA ARG A 115 1.15 16.17 -8.70
C ARG A 115 1.63 15.71 -7.32
N ALA A 116 2.09 16.59 -6.46
CA ALA A 116 2.62 16.27 -5.14
C ALA A 116 2.47 17.42 -4.14
N LEU A 117 2.80 17.12 -2.88
CA LEU A 117 2.89 18.10 -1.81
C LEU A 117 4.15 18.97 -2.00
N ASP A 118 3.97 20.29 -2.01
CA ASP A 118 5.09 21.22 -1.83
C ASP A 118 5.58 21.13 -0.37
N THR A 119 6.71 20.47 -0.20
CA THR A 119 7.30 20.21 1.12
C THR A 119 7.85 21.48 1.80
N CYS A 120 7.97 22.58 1.08
CA CYS A 120 8.40 23.87 1.61
C CYS A 120 7.21 24.77 2.02
N SER A 121 5.97 24.36 1.75
CA SER A 121 4.77 25.18 2.00
C SER A 121 4.40 25.34 3.48
N SER A 122 4.84 24.44 4.36
CA SER A 122 4.53 24.50 5.79
C SER A 122 5.49 23.66 6.64
N GLN A 123 5.52 23.93 7.96
CA GLN A 123 6.27 23.11 8.90
C GLN A 123 5.84 21.63 8.88
N GLY A 124 4.54 21.35 8.71
CA GLY A 124 4.03 19.98 8.59
C GLY A 124 4.50 19.30 7.32
N ALA A 125 4.47 20.02 6.18
CA ALA A 125 4.91 19.51 4.88
C ALA A 125 6.43 19.25 4.86
N MET A 126 7.24 20.07 5.56
CA MET A 126 8.69 19.93 5.64
C MET A 126 9.14 18.56 6.20
N ARG A 127 8.32 17.88 6.96
CA ARG A 127 8.59 16.52 7.47
C ARG A 127 8.79 15.51 6.35
N PHE A 128 8.29 15.79 5.15
CA PHE A 128 8.40 14.95 3.96
C PHE A 128 9.49 15.42 2.98
N TYR A 129 10.27 16.44 3.35
CA TYR A 129 11.34 16.95 2.50
C TYR A 129 12.34 15.84 2.13
N GLY A 130 12.59 15.66 0.84
CA GLY A 130 13.46 14.63 0.31
C GLY A 130 12.90 13.20 0.34
N ARG A 131 11.69 12.99 0.90
CA ARG A 131 11.06 11.68 1.11
C ARG A 131 9.97 11.34 0.09
N ILE A 132 9.61 12.26 -0.79
CA ILE A 132 8.54 12.09 -1.77
C ILE A 132 9.12 11.69 -3.12
N GLY A 133 8.62 10.60 -3.69
CA GLY A 133 8.69 10.25 -5.09
C GLY A 133 7.42 10.69 -5.82
N ILE A 134 7.54 10.99 -7.11
CA ILE A 134 6.40 11.34 -7.96
C ILE A 134 6.39 10.40 -9.16
N ASP A 135 5.29 9.68 -9.32
CA ASP A 135 4.95 8.99 -10.54
C ASP A 135 3.97 9.86 -11.34
N ALA A 136 4.46 10.55 -12.34
CA ALA A 136 3.66 11.50 -13.12
C ALA A 136 2.73 10.80 -14.13
N ASP A 137 3.04 9.56 -14.49
CA ASP A 137 2.38 8.86 -15.59
C ASP A 137 1.29 7.92 -15.06
N TYR A 138 0.05 8.14 -15.51
CA TYR A 138 -1.06 7.24 -15.24
C TYR A 138 -1.35 6.38 -16.48
N ASN A 139 -0.99 5.09 -16.41
CA ASN A 139 -1.17 4.14 -17.51
C ASN A 139 -2.42 3.26 -17.37
N GLY A 140 -3.33 3.60 -16.45
CA GLY A 140 -4.50 2.80 -16.12
C GLY A 140 -4.28 1.89 -14.91
N LEU A 141 -5.01 0.79 -14.86
CA LEU A 141 -4.91 -0.17 -13.75
C LEU A 141 -3.61 -0.98 -13.85
N ALA A 142 -2.94 -1.18 -12.72
CA ALA A 142 -1.75 -2.03 -12.63
C ALA A 142 -2.16 -3.53 -12.73
N LEU A 143 -2.24 -4.06 -13.93
CA LEU A 143 -2.66 -5.42 -14.22
C LEU A 143 -1.52 -6.33 -14.70
N ASP A 144 -0.29 -5.86 -14.65
CA ASP A 144 0.91 -6.61 -14.98
C ASP A 144 2.12 -6.19 -14.15
N TRP A 145 3.17 -7.00 -14.24
CA TRP A 145 4.43 -6.78 -13.51
C TRP A 145 5.15 -5.50 -13.93
N ALA A 146 5.12 -5.17 -15.22
CA ALA A 146 5.85 -4.00 -15.74
C ALA A 146 5.31 -2.72 -15.13
N GLU A 147 3.97 -2.60 -15.00
CA GLU A 147 3.33 -1.44 -14.37
C GLU A 147 3.58 -1.40 -12.86
N GLY A 148 3.46 -2.53 -12.16
CA GLY A 148 3.80 -2.60 -10.73
C GLY A 148 5.24 -2.18 -10.45
N GLU A 149 6.20 -2.65 -11.25
CA GLU A 149 7.61 -2.28 -11.12
C GLU A 149 7.87 -0.81 -11.47
N ARG A 150 7.19 -0.27 -12.47
CA ARG A 150 7.30 1.14 -12.83
C ARG A 150 6.89 2.04 -11.67
N ILE A 151 5.74 1.73 -11.04
CA ILE A 151 5.26 2.42 -9.85
C ILE A 151 6.27 2.28 -8.70
N ALA A 152 6.73 1.06 -8.41
CA ALA A 152 7.66 0.82 -7.31
C ALA A 152 9.01 1.55 -7.48
N ARG A 153 9.49 1.74 -8.72
CA ARG A 153 10.73 2.52 -8.99
C ARG A 153 10.59 3.99 -8.63
N SER A 154 9.40 4.58 -8.73
CA SER A 154 9.17 5.97 -8.28
C SER A 154 9.39 6.17 -6.79
N MET A 155 9.34 5.07 -6.02
CA MET A 155 9.53 5.05 -4.56
C MET A 155 10.95 4.71 -4.13
N GLN A 156 11.87 4.44 -5.06
CA GLN A 156 13.22 4.00 -4.72
C GLN A 156 13.96 5.07 -3.92
N GLY A 157 14.36 4.72 -2.68
CA GLY A 157 14.96 5.67 -1.73
C GLY A 157 13.99 6.72 -1.17
N LYS A 158 12.67 6.47 -1.30
CA LYS A 158 11.57 7.31 -0.81
C LYS A 158 10.60 6.45 -0.02
N ASP A 159 9.93 7.05 0.92
CA ASP A 159 8.89 6.39 1.73
C ASP A 159 7.47 6.92 1.45
N VAL A 160 7.33 7.91 0.57
CA VAL A 160 6.05 8.38 0.06
C VAL A 160 6.11 8.50 -1.45
N ALA A 161 5.11 8.02 -2.17
CA ALA A 161 4.93 8.27 -3.61
C ALA A 161 3.57 8.88 -3.88
N PHE A 162 3.56 9.97 -4.65
CA PHE A 162 2.36 10.54 -5.26
C PHE A 162 2.21 9.95 -6.66
N LEU A 163 1.10 9.26 -6.87
CA LEU A 163 0.77 8.64 -8.15
C LEU A 163 -0.17 9.57 -8.91
N GLY A 164 0.30 10.14 -10.01
CA GLY A 164 -0.46 11.09 -10.82
C GLY A 164 -1.83 10.57 -11.22
N ASN A 165 -2.88 11.37 -11.02
CA ASN A 165 -4.29 11.05 -11.29
C ASN A 165 -4.80 9.77 -10.56
N HIS A 166 -4.19 9.37 -9.44
CA HIS A 166 -4.53 8.10 -8.80
C HIS A 166 -4.66 8.25 -7.27
N GLY A 167 -3.55 8.32 -6.56
CA GLY A 167 -3.54 8.31 -5.11
C GLY A 167 -2.11 8.36 -4.57
N ILE A 168 -1.90 7.83 -3.38
CA ILE A 168 -0.57 7.79 -2.77
C ILE A 168 -0.20 6.40 -2.27
N ILE A 169 1.10 6.16 -2.19
CA ILE A 169 1.66 5.01 -1.46
C ILE A 169 2.57 5.57 -0.37
N VAL A 170 2.46 5.01 0.83
CA VAL A 170 3.35 5.28 1.96
C VAL A 170 3.98 3.97 2.39
N CYS A 171 5.30 3.99 2.56
CA CYS A 171 6.08 2.82 2.95
C CYS A 171 6.78 3.03 4.28
N GLY A 172 7.09 1.92 4.95
CA GLY A 172 7.78 1.92 6.23
C GLY A 172 8.58 0.63 6.46
N ALA A 173 9.42 0.68 7.51
CA ALA A 173 10.19 -0.47 7.99
C ALA A 173 9.31 -1.40 8.82
#